data_528881a0e72f91743f8ff10500bf40ea
#
_entry.id   528881a0e72f91743f8ff10500bf40ea
#
_cell.length_a   1.000
_cell.length_b   1.000
_cell.length_c   1.000
_cell.angle_alpha   90.00
_cell.angle_beta   90.00
_cell.angle_gamma   90.00
#
_symmetry.space_group_name_H-M   'P 1'
#
loop_
_entity.id
_entity.type
_entity.pdbx_description
1 polymer ?
#
loop_
_entity_poly.entity_id
_entity_poly.type
_entity_poly.pdbx_seq_one_letter_code
_entity_poly.pdbx_strand_id
1 'polypeptide(L)'
;AVLFVLSFIGMKLTNINYDILVYLPEDIETVEGQNILTNDFGMGAYSVVITENMSNKQILELEEKFKSIDGVNQVISAYDVIGTSIPIDMLPNEIVQKFHQENTDLMFVTFKESTSSESTIDAIRNMKEIASDKVEISGMSAMVLDTMNLSDKEIVIYVVIAVILCLTVLEL
;
A
#
# COMPACT_ATOMS: atom_id res chain seq x y z
N ALA A 1 -15.96 -37.32 0.62
CA ALA A 1 -15.83 -36.60 1.92
C ALA A 1 -14.39 -36.24 2.26
N VAL A 2 -13.42 -37.18 2.21
CA VAL A 2 -12.02 -36.93 2.58
C VAL A 2 -11.35 -35.88 1.69
N LEU A 3 -11.52 -35.95 0.37
CA LEU A 3 -10.96 -34.96 -0.58
C LEU A 3 -11.52 -33.57 -0.34
N PHE A 4 -12.77 -33.45 0.08
CA PHE A 4 -13.40 -32.16 0.39
C PHE A 4 -12.76 -31.49 1.61
N VAL A 5 -12.48 -32.27 2.64
CA VAL A 5 -11.77 -31.79 3.85
C VAL A 5 -10.35 -31.36 3.53
N LEU A 6 -9.62 -32.16 2.74
CA LEU A 6 -8.26 -31.83 2.30
C LEU A 6 -8.23 -30.56 1.43
N SER A 7 -9.20 -30.37 0.53
CA SER A 7 -9.33 -29.15 -0.29
C SER A 7 -9.59 -27.92 0.57
N PHE A 8 -10.42 -28.02 1.60
CA PHE A 8 -10.72 -26.92 2.51
C PHE A 8 -9.49 -26.50 3.34
N ILE A 9 -8.70 -27.48 3.78
CA ILE A 9 -7.43 -27.24 4.48
C ILE A 9 -6.43 -26.60 3.51
N GLY A 10 -6.30 -27.14 2.29
CA GLY A 10 -5.39 -26.61 1.26
C GLY A 10 -5.72 -25.14 0.90
N MET A 11 -6.99 -24.80 0.77
CA MET A 11 -7.43 -23.43 0.48
C MET A 11 -7.00 -22.43 1.58
N LYS A 12 -7.02 -22.86 2.85
CA LYS A 12 -6.59 -22.02 3.98
C LYS A 12 -5.06 -21.85 4.07
N LEU A 13 -4.30 -22.80 3.52
CA LEU A 13 -2.84 -22.81 3.50
C LEU A 13 -2.26 -22.14 2.25
N THR A 14 -3.10 -21.80 1.27
CA THR A 14 -2.66 -21.16 0.03
C THR A 14 -2.57 -19.65 0.24
N ASN A 15 -1.35 -19.12 0.12
CA ASN A 15 -1.11 -17.69 0.07
C ASN A 15 -0.94 -17.24 -1.38
N ILE A 16 -1.71 -16.23 -1.78
CA ILE A 16 -1.56 -15.63 -3.11
C ILE A 16 -0.46 -14.58 -3.02
N ASN A 17 0.57 -14.72 -3.85
CA ASN A 17 1.63 -13.73 -3.94
C ASN A 17 1.24 -12.66 -4.98
N TYR A 18 1.09 -11.42 -4.53
CA TYR A 18 0.76 -10.26 -5.37
C TYR A 18 2.01 -9.48 -5.83
N ASP A 19 3.21 -9.96 -5.48
CA ASP A 19 4.46 -9.35 -5.92
C ASP A 19 4.83 -9.80 -7.34
N ILE A 20 4.69 -8.89 -8.28
CA ILE A 20 4.98 -9.16 -9.69
C ILE A 20 6.48 -9.45 -9.89
N LEU A 21 7.35 -8.87 -9.06
CA LEU A 21 8.80 -9.03 -9.20
C LEU A 21 9.27 -10.46 -8.94
N VAL A 22 8.57 -11.21 -8.08
CA VAL A 22 8.89 -12.61 -7.79
C VAL A 22 8.77 -13.53 -9.02
N TYR A 23 7.98 -13.12 -10.01
CA TYR A 23 7.80 -13.88 -11.26
C TYR A 23 8.83 -13.53 -12.34
N LEU A 24 9.69 -12.55 -12.09
CA LEU A 24 10.74 -12.14 -13.01
C LEU A 24 12.06 -12.86 -12.68
N PRO A 25 12.88 -13.17 -13.69
CA PRO A 25 14.24 -13.66 -13.48
C PRO A 25 15.09 -12.68 -12.65
N GLU A 26 15.95 -13.20 -11.78
CA GLU A 26 16.76 -12.40 -10.86
C GLU A 26 17.80 -11.49 -11.57
N ASP A 27 18.17 -11.85 -12.78
CA ASP A 27 19.16 -11.15 -13.62
C ASP A 27 18.58 -9.98 -14.44
N ILE A 28 17.30 -9.65 -14.24
CA ILE A 28 16.68 -8.49 -14.88
C ILE A 28 17.03 -7.22 -14.11
N GLU A 29 17.44 -6.18 -14.84
CA GLU A 29 17.83 -4.86 -14.32
C GLU A 29 16.83 -4.28 -13.31
N THR A 30 15.52 -4.47 -13.55
CA THR A 30 14.46 -4.00 -12.64
C THR A 30 14.51 -4.71 -11.29
N VAL A 31 14.76 -6.03 -11.29
CA VAL A 31 14.85 -6.83 -10.05
C VAL A 31 16.13 -6.47 -9.29
N GLU A 32 17.24 -6.32 -10.00
CA GLU A 32 18.52 -5.92 -9.43
C GLU A 32 18.43 -4.51 -8.81
N GLY A 33 17.82 -3.56 -9.53
CA GLY A 33 17.57 -2.21 -9.04
C GLY A 33 16.66 -2.18 -7.80
N GLN A 34 15.59 -3.00 -7.77
CA GLN A 34 14.70 -3.10 -6.61
C GLN A 34 15.43 -3.70 -5.40
N ASN A 35 16.29 -4.69 -5.61
CA ASN A 35 17.10 -5.28 -4.54
C ASN A 35 18.06 -4.24 -3.92
N ILE A 36 18.69 -3.40 -4.74
CA ILE A 36 19.53 -2.29 -4.27
C ILE A 36 18.69 -1.30 -3.46
N LEU A 37 17.52 -0.88 -3.98
CA LEU A 37 16.63 0.04 -3.26
C LEU A 37 16.21 -0.51 -1.90
N THR A 38 15.90 -1.79 -1.84
CA THR A 38 15.45 -2.44 -0.59
C THR A 38 16.61 -2.61 0.40
N ASN A 39 17.75 -3.14 -0.06
CA ASN A 39 18.84 -3.54 0.83
C ASN A 39 19.73 -2.38 1.25
N ASP A 40 20.03 -1.45 0.32
CA ASP A 40 20.98 -0.38 0.56
C ASP A 40 20.29 0.92 1.03
N PHE A 41 19.06 1.16 0.56
CA PHE A 41 18.30 2.37 0.88
C PHE A 41 17.12 2.13 1.83
N GLY A 42 16.79 0.88 2.14
CA GLY A 42 15.61 0.53 2.95
C GLY A 42 14.28 0.92 2.31
N MET A 43 14.25 1.03 0.99
CA MET A 43 13.07 1.45 0.20
C MET A 43 12.51 0.26 -0.56
N GLY A 44 11.86 -0.66 0.16
CA GLY A 44 11.26 -1.86 -0.45
C GLY A 44 9.99 -1.56 -1.24
N ALA A 45 9.23 -0.56 -0.80
CA ALA A 45 7.98 -0.15 -1.44
C ALA A 45 7.68 1.32 -1.13
N TYR A 46 6.68 1.88 -1.83
CA TYR A 46 6.22 3.25 -1.57
C TYR A 46 4.72 3.42 -1.79
N SER A 47 4.17 4.42 -1.10
CA SER A 47 2.82 4.96 -1.32
C SER A 47 2.85 6.49 -1.33
N VAL A 48 1.82 7.07 -1.91
CA VAL A 48 1.59 8.51 -1.92
C VAL A 48 0.35 8.79 -1.09
N VAL A 49 0.46 9.71 -0.16
CA VAL A 49 -0.64 10.18 0.66
C VAL A 49 -1.04 11.56 0.19
N ILE A 50 -2.32 11.74 -0.04
CA ILE A 50 -2.94 12.97 -0.46
C ILE A 50 -3.80 13.47 0.69
N THR A 51 -3.60 14.71 1.12
CA THR A 51 -4.40 15.33 2.17
C THR A 51 -5.14 16.54 1.61
N GLU A 52 -6.42 16.68 1.97
CA GLU A 52 -7.25 17.78 1.50
C GLU A 52 -7.75 18.64 2.68
N ASN A 53 -7.66 19.97 2.52
CA ASN A 53 -8.16 20.93 3.51
C ASN A 53 -7.67 20.66 4.95
N MET A 54 -6.41 20.31 5.09
CA MET A 54 -5.76 20.13 6.38
C MET A 54 -4.85 21.30 6.70
N SER A 55 -4.76 21.68 7.97
CA SER A 55 -3.80 22.69 8.42
C SER A 55 -2.40 22.06 8.53
N ASN A 56 -1.35 22.88 8.43
CA ASN A 56 0.04 22.47 8.57
C ASN A 56 0.27 21.64 9.85
N LYS A 57 -0.37 22.03 10.95
CA LYS A 57 -0.29 21.30 12.21
C LYS A 57 -0.88 19.89 12.11
N GLN A 58 -2.02 19.74 11.44
CA GLN A 58 -2.65 18.43 11.24
C GLN A 58 -1.82 17.53 10.33
N ILE A 59 -1.18 18.10 9.30
CA ILE A 59 -0.29 17.38 8.39
C ILE A 59 0.92 16.85 9.17
N LEU A 60 1.58 17.68 9.99
CA LEU A 60 2.71 17.26 10.81
C LEU A 60 2.32 16.21 11.86
N GLU A 61 1.16 16.35 12.49
CA GLU A 61 0.64 15.32 13.42
C GLU A 61 0.35 13.99 12.72
N LEU A 62 -0.16 14.03 11.50
CA LEU A 62 -0.40 12.84 10.67
C LEU A 62 0.91 12.17 10.25
N GLU A 63 1.87 12.96 9.84
CA GLU A 63 3.22 12.52 9.47
C GLU A 63 3.89 11.77 10.63
N GLU A 64 3.88 12.33 11.83
CA GLU A 64 4.43 11.69 13.03
C GLU A 64 3.72 10.36 13.36
N LYS A 65 2.40 10.31 13.21
CA LYS A 65 1.64 9.07 13.38
C LYS A 65 2.06 8.02 12.36
N PHE A 66 2.23 8.39 11.09
CA PHE A 66 2.65 7.47 10.06
C PHE A 66 4.10 6.99 10.27
N LYS A 67 5.01 7.86 10.69
CA LYS A 67 6.39 7.50 11.06
C LYS A 67 6.45 6.48 12.20
N SER A 68 5.45 6.47 13.09
CA SER A 68 5.39 5.54 14.23
C SER A 68 4.87 4.15 13.88
N ILE A 69 4.34 3.94 12.67
CA ILE A 69 3.80 2.64 12.21
C ILE A 69 4.97 1.71 11.91
N ASP A 70 4.90 0.48 12.43
CA ASP A 70 5.88 -0.54 12.07
C ASP A 70 5.76 -0.92 10.59
N GLY A 71 6.90 -1.17 9.93
CA GLY A 71 6.97 -1.39 8.48
C GLY A 71 7.18 -0.10 7.68
N VAL A 72 6.80 1.07 8.18
CA VAL A 72 7.16 2.36 7.56
C VAL A 72 8.66 2.62 7.76
N ASN A 73 9.33 3.02 6.68
CA ASN A 73 10.73 3.42 6.71
C ASN A 73 10.85 4.94 6.86
N GLN A 74 10.22 5.69 5.97
CA GLN A 74 10.28 7.14 5.96
C GLN A 74 8.97 7.74 5.46
N VAL A 75 8.60 8.88 6.01
CA VAL A 75 7.54 9.75 5.50
C VAL A 75 8.20 11.06 5.09
N ILE A 76 7.97 11.50 3.87
CA ILE A 76 8.57 12.72 3.29
C ILE A 76 7.43 13.63 2.89
N SER A 77 7.32 14.77 3.54
CA SER A 77 6.36 15.83 3.22
C SER A 77 7.07 17.06 2.63
N ALA A 78 6.30 18.04 2.19
CA ALA A 78 6.84 19.34 1.82
C ALA A 78 7.64 19.96 2.98
N TYR A 79 7.18 19.74 4.20
CA TYR A 79 7.77 20.32 5.40
C TYR A 79 9.14 19.71 5.77
N ASP A 80 9.38 18.43 5.43
CA ASP A 80 10.70 17.80 5.60
C ASP A 80 11.75 18.38 4.65
N VAL A 81 11.34 18.64 3.41
CA VAL A 81 12.25 19.16 2.37
C VAL A 81 12.64 20.61 2.66
N ILE A 82 11.74 21.35 3.27
CA ILE A 82 11.84 22.80 3.42
C ILE A 82 12.28 23.21 4.82
N GLY A 83 12.06 22.34 5.81
CA GLY A 83 12.19 22.65 7.24
C GLY A 83 11.01 23.48 7.74
N THR A 84 10.61 23.21 8.97
CA THR A 84 9.46 23.87 9.64
C THR A 84 9.63 25.37 9.88
N SER A 85 10.80 25.92 9.61
CA SER A 85 11.17 27.32 9.91
C SER A 85 10.91 28.28 8.76
N ILE A 86 10.65 27.78 7.54
CA ILE A 86 10.41 28.61 6.37
C ILE A 86 8.92 28.50 5.98
N PRO A 87 8.15 29.61 5.98
CA PRO A 87 6.80 29.58 5.46
C PRO A 87 6.78 29.12 3.99
N ILE A 88 5.82 28.26 3.66
CA ILE A 88 5.65 27.69 2.31
C ILE A 88 5.60 28.80 1.23
N ASP A 89 4.99 29.94 1.56
CA ASP A 89 4.85 31.08 0.66
C ASP A 89 6.18 31.77 0.27
N MET A 90 7.29 31.46 0.98
CA MET A 90 8.61 31.99 0.70
C MET A 90 9.44 31.12 -0.23
N LEU A 91 8.92 29.99 -0.66
CA LEU A 91 9.62 29.04 -1.51
C LEU A 91 9.45 29.31 -2.99
N PRO A 92 10.39 28.83 -3.83
CA PRO A 92 10.19 28.84 -5.26
C PRO A 92 8.90 28.07 -5.62
N ASN A 93 8.02 28.71 -6.38
CA ASN A 93 6.76 28.14 -6.80
C ASN A 93 6.89 26.74 -7.46
N GLU A 94 8.01 26.48 -8.11
CA GLU A 94 8.30 25.20 -8.76
C GLU A 94 8.40 24.03 -7.76
N ILE A 95 8.86 24.29 -6.54
CA ILE A 95 8.96 23.27 -5.48
C ILE A 95 7.61 23.14 -4.78
N VAL A 96 7.00 24.27 -4.42
CA VAL A 96 5.70 24.29 -3.75
C VAL A 96 4.66 23.54 -4.55
N GLN A 97 4.54 23.82 -5.84
CA GLN A 97 3.53 23.22 -6.73
C GLN A 97 3.64 21.71 -6.88
N LYS A 98 4.79 21.11 -6.53
CA LYS A 98 4.96 19.64 -6.58
C LYS A 98 4.38 18.93 -5.37
N PHE A 99 4.29 19.61 -4.24
CA PHE A 99 3.85 19.03 -2.97
C PHE A 99 2.56 19.66 -2.45
N HIS A 100 2.25 20.89 -2.90
CA HIS A 100 1.08 21.63 -2.46
C HIS A 100 0.40 22.30 -3.65
N GLN A 101 -0.87 22.01 -3.86
CA GLN A 101 -1.72 22.65 -4.85
C GLN A 101 -3.07 23.04 -4.23
N GLU A 102 -3.41 24.32 -4.27
CA GLU A 102 -4.63 24.85 -3.66
C GLU A 102 -4.75 24.47 -2.18
N ASN A 103 -5.59 23.48 -1.87
CA ASN A 103 -5.83 22.99 -0.52
C ASN A 103 -5.38 21.51 -0.35
N THR A 104 -4.54 21.02 -1.25
CA THR A 104 -4.10 19.63 -1.29
C THR A 104 -2.60 19.54 -1.06
N ASP A 105 -2.19 18.67 -0.15
CA ASP A 105 -0.78 18.38 0.12
C ASP A 105 -0.45 16.92 -0.20
N LEU A 106 0.78 16.69 -0.66
CA LEU A 106 1.32 15.37 -0.95
C LEU A 106 2.38 14.99 0.06
N MET A 107 2.32 13.73 0.52
CA MET A 107 3.39 13.08 1.27
C MET A 107 3.79 11.77 0.59
N PHE A 108 5.08 11.46 0.58
CA PHE A 108 5.60 10.18 0.14
C PHE A 108 5.92 9.33 1.35
N VAL A 109 5.43 8.10 1.35
CA VAL A 109 5.71 7.13 2.40
C VAL A 109 6.47 5.97 1.78
N THR A 110 7.62 5.64 2.35
CA THR A 110 8.41 4.47 1.95
C THR A 110 8.31 3.38 3.02
N PHE A 111 8.37 2.13 2.58
CA PHE A 111 8.28 0.96 3.44
C PHE A 111 9.59 0.17 3.38
N LYS A 112 9.91 -0.53 4.48
CA LYS A 112 11.14 -1.31 4.62
C LYS A 112 11.20 -2.51 3.68
N GLU A 113 10.05 -3.14 3.45
CA GLU A 113 9.93 -4.38 2.70
C GLU A 113 9.20 -4.18 1.37
N SER A 114 9.12 -5.25 0.56
CA SER A 114 8.49 -5.22 -0.75
C SER A 114 6.99 -4.87 -0.69
N THR A 115 6.45 -4.50 -1.84
CA THR A 115 5.08 -3.99 -2.02
C THR A 115 3.99 -4.93 -1.49
N SER A 116 4.22 -6.25 -1.54
CA SER A 116 3.26 -7.28 -1.13
C SER A 116 3.64 -7.99 0.17
N SER A 117 4.69 -7.56 0.86
CA SER A 117 5.05 -8.14 2.15
C SER A 117 3.97 -7.88 3.19
N GLU A 118 3.81 -8.81 4.12
CA GLU A 118 2.83 -8.70 5.20
C GLU A 118 3.05 -7.43 6.02
N SER A 119 4.31 -7.10 6.31
CA SER A 119 4.70 -5.87 7.02
C SER A 119 4.23 -4.60 6.29
N THR A 120 4.43 -4.51 4.96
CA THR A 120 3.99 -3.37 4.15
C THR A 120 2.47 -3.28 4.09
N ILE A 121 1.80 -4.40 3.89
CA ILE A 121 0.33 -4.47 3.82
C ILE A 121 -0.30 -4.07 5.14
N ASP A 122 0.23 -4.53 6.28
CA ASP A 122 -0.25 -4.15 7.60
C ASP A 122 0.04 -2.68 7.91
N ALA A 123 1.19 -2.17 7.51
CA ALA A 123 1.50 -0.75 7.63
C ALA A 123 0.46 0.12 6.88
N ILE A 124 0.12 -0.22 5.64
CA ILE A 124 -0.89 0.51 4.86
C ILE A 124 -2.29 0.38 5.48
N ARG A 125 -2.63 -0.79 6.02
CA ARG A 125 -3.90 -1.00 6.71
C ARG A 125 -4.00 -0.09 7.94
N ASN A 126 -2.95 -0.03 8.76
CA ASN A 126 -2.86 0.87 9.90
C ASN A 126 -2.90 2.35 9.49
N MET A 127 -2.23 2.71 8.39
CA MET A 127 -2.33 4.07 7.84
C MET A 127 -3.76 4.42 7.44
N LYS A 128 -4.49 3.51 6.76
CA LYS A 128 -5.90 3.71 6.38
C LYS A 128 -6.82 3.83 7.61
N GLU A 129 -6.53 3.14 8.71
CA GLU A 129 -7.29 3.27 9.97
C GLU A 129 -7.08 4.62 10.67
N ILE A 130 -5.87 5.17 10.56
CA ILE A 130 -5.54 6.50 11.12
C ILE A 130 -6.06 7.63 10.22
N ALA A 131 -6.16 7.36 8.92
CA ALA A 131 -6.61 8.33 7.92
C ALA A 131 -8.06 8.77 8.19
N SER A 132 -8.29 10.08 8.10
CA SER A 132 -9.64 10.65 8.09
C SER A 132 -10.19 10.74 6.67
N ASP A 133 -11.44 11.14 6.51
CA ASP A 133 -12.08 11.38 5.21
C ASP A 133 -11.36 12.42 4.32
N LYS A 134 -10.39 13.14 4.90
CA LYS A 134 -9.56 14.14 4.22
C LYS A 134 -8.22 13.58 3.74
N VAL A 135 -7.98 12.30 3.91
CA VAL A 135 -6.70 11.64 3.63
C VAL A 135 -6.92 10.47 2.71
N GLU A 136 -6.32 10.51 1.54
CA GLU A 136 -6.33 9.41 0.59
C GLU A 136 -4.93 8.80 0.48
N ILE A 137 -4.86 7.47 0.45
CA ILE A 137 -3.61 6.73 0.31
C ILE A 137 -3.64 6.00 -1.02
N SER A 138 -2.69 6.33 -1.88
CA SER A 138 -2.55 5.81 -3.24
C SER A 138 -1.15 5.25 -3.48
N GLY A 139 -0.90 4.76 -4.68
CA GLY A 139 0.38 4.18 -5.08
C GLY A 139 0.35 2.66 -5.15
N MET A 140 1.48 2.07 -5.57
CA MET A 140 1.55 0.64 -5.88
C MET A 140 1.18 -0.23 -4.68
N SER A 141 1.70 0.08 -3.50
CA SER A 141 1.47 -0.72 -2.30
C SER A 141 0.02 -0.65 -1.81
N ALA A 142 -0.61 0.54 -1.88
CA ALA A 142 -2.03 0.70 -1.56
C ALA A 142 -2.92 -0.06 -2.55
N MET A 143 -2.55 -0.06 -3.84
CA MET A 143 -3.25 -0.80 -4.89
C MET A 143 -3.20 -2.31 -4.64
N VAL A 144 -2.07 -2.85 -4.19
CA VAL A 144 -1.95 -4.28 -3.83
C VAL A 144 -2.92 -4.63 -2.71
N LEU A 145 -2.97 -3.84 -1.62
CA LEU A 145 -3.92 -4.06 -0.53
C LEU A 145 -5.38 -4.03 -1.02
N ASP A 146 -5.73 -3.06 -1.86
CA ASP A 146 -7.10 -2.95 -2.39
C ASP A 146 -7.45 -4.12 -3.31
N THR A 147 -6.48 -4.60 -4.13
CA THR A 147 -6.63 -5.79 -4.96
C THR A 147 -6.81 -7.05 -4.11
N MET A 148 -6.04 -7.21 -3.02
CA MET A 148 -6.21 -8.31 -2.07
C MET A 148 -7.61 -8.31 -1.46
N ASN A 149 -8.05 -7.16 -0.93
CA ASN A 149 -9.36 -7.02 -0.32
C ASN A 149 -10.51 -7.30 -1.30
N LEU A 150 -10.36 -6.88 -2.56
CA LEU A 150 -11.33 -7.15 -3.63
C LEU A 150 -11.36 -8.64 -3.98
N SER A 151 -10.19 -9.25 -4.18
CA SER A 151 -10.03 -10.66 -4.48
C SER A 151 -10.65 -11.55 -3.40
N ASP A 152 -10.42 -11.25 -2.12
CA ASP A 152 -10.99 -12.00 -1.01
C ASP A 152 -12.53 -11.98 -1.00
N LYS A 153 -13.14 -10.86 -1.35
CA LYS A 153 -14.59 -10.74 -1.48
C LYS A 153 -15.13 -11.52 -2.68
N GLU A 154 -14.46 -11.42 -3.82
CA GLU A 154 -14.89 -12.05 -5.06
C GLU A 154 -14.74 -13.57 -5.04
N ILE A 155 -13.67 -14.10 -4.45
CA ILE A 155 -13.43 -15.55 -4.33
C ILE A 155 -14.63 -16.24 -3.66
N VAL A 156 -15.18 -15.68 -2.60
CA VAL A 156 -16.33 -16.25 -1.91
C VAL A 156 -17.54 -16.34 -2.84
N ILE A 157 -17.79 -15.29 -3.63
CA ILE A 157 -18.91 -15.24 -4.58
C ILE A 157 -18.72 -16.31 -5.68
N TYR A 158 -17.53 -16.40 -6.27
CA TYR A 158 -17.24 -17.38 -7.32
C TYR A 158 -17.32 -18.81 -6.82
N VAL A 159 -16.85 -19.10 -5.61
CA VAL A 159 -16.97 -20.43 -5.01
C VAL A 159 -18.43 -20.81 -4.81
N VAL A 160 -19.28 -19.92 -4.31
CA VAL A 160 -20.73 -20.17 -4.14
C VAL A 160 -21.40 -20.45 -5.49
N ILE A 161 -21.13 -19.63 -6.50
CA ILE A 161 -21.67 -19.83 -7.85
C ILE A 161 -21.21 -21.17 -8.43
N ALA A 162 -19.94 -21.51 -8.31
CA ALA A 162 -19.39 -22.78 -8.80
C ALA A 162 -20.04 -23.99 -8.12
N VAL A 163 -20.27 -23.95 -6.82
CA VAL A 163 -20.93 -25.01 -6.07
C VAL A 163 -22.38 -25.17 -6.55
N ILE A 164 -23.14 -24.08 -6.72
CA ILE A 164 -24.54 -24.14 -7.20
C ILE A 164 -24.58 -24.73 -8.61
N LEU A 165 -23.72 -24.30 -9.52
CA LEU A 165 -23.66 -24.84 -10.89
C LEU A 165 -23.30 -26.33 -10.88
N CYS A 166 -22.31 -26.71 -10.06
CA CYS A 166 -21.91 -28.13 -9.94
C CYS A 166 -23.06 -29.01 -9.45
N LEU A 167 -23.79 -28.56 -8.42
CA LEU A 167 -24.97 -29.30 -7.91
C LEU A 167 -26.07 -29.40 -8.96
N THR A 168 -26.34 -28.32 -9.69
CA THR A 168 -27.35 -28.29 -10.75
C THR A 168 -27.05 -29.29 -11.88
N VAL A 169 -25.78 -29.39 -12.27
CA VAL A 169 -25.34 -30.35 -13.31
C VAL A 169 -25.39 -31.80 -12.82
N LEU A 170 -25.14 -32.02 -11.52
CA LEU A 170 -25.20 -33.38 -10.95
C LEU A 170 -26.64 -33.90 -10.73
N GLU A 171 -27.61 -33.00 -10.61
CA GLU A 171 -29.03 -33.35 -10.48
C GLU A 171 -29.75 -33.55 -11.83
N LEU A 172 -29.17 -33.15 -12.96
CA LEU A 172 -29.63 -33.35 -14.32
C LEU A 172 -29.18 -34.69 -14.89
#